data_bba3ada8c264a9847ecfb0e932ac7f31
#
_entry.id   bba3ada8c264a9847ecfb0e932ac7f31
#
_cell.length_a   1.000
_cell.length_b   1.000
_cell.length_c   1.000
_cell.angle_alpha   90.00
_cell.angle_beta   90.00
_cell.angle_gamma   90.00
#
_symmetry.space_group_name_H-M   'P 1'
#
loop_
_entity.id
_entity.type
_entity.pdbx_description
1 polymer ?
#
loop_
_entity_poly.entity_id
_entity_poly.type
_entity_poly.pdbx_seq_one_letter_code
_entity_poly.pdbx_strand_id
1 'polypeptide(L)'
;KIIRDYPASDQLECNQDNDNFEVLRRADILVSDFSGIIFDFSLVYDKPVIYADTEFDNSPYDAWWLDTPYWTFTALPRIGQKLTMDNLDSLREMIDECIQDPKYAKGRQEAREETWEYKGEGTKRAVEYLLDKYETLTQVTEEK
;
A
#
# COMPACT_ATOMS: atom_id res chain seq x y z
N LYS A 1 20.97 7.06 -13.95
CA LYS A 1 21.62 8.28 -13.41
C LYS A 1 21.80 8.15 -11.90
N ILE A 2 20.74 7.87 -11.10
CA ILE A 2 20.82 7.80 -9.63
C ILE A 2 21.90 6.82 -9.16
N ILE A 3 21.90 5.56 -9.62
CA ILE A 3 22.89 4.54 -9.22
C ILE A 3 24.34 4.96 -9.53
N ARG A 4 24.54 5.71 -10.61
CA ARG A 4 25.88 6.24 -10.96
C ARG A 4 26.29 7.35 -10.00
N ASP A 5 25.36 8.22 -9.63
CA ASP A 5 25.65 9.41 -8.82
C ASP A 5 25.71 9.04 -7.33
N TYR A 6 25.03 7.95 -6.93
CA TYR A 6 24.99 7.37 -5.57
C TYR A 6 25.28 5.87 -5.64
N PRO A 7 26.56 5.46 -5.72
CA PRO A 7 26.93 4.06 -5.78
C PRO A 7 26.61 3.34 -4.46
N ALA A 8 26.38 2.04 -4.55
CA ALA A 8 26.15 1.20 -3.36
C ALA A 8 27.32 1.32 -2.36
N SER A 9 27.00 1.28 -1.08
CA SER A 9 27.93 1.35 0.05
C SER A 9 27.40 0.51 1.22
N ASP A 10 28.14 0.47 2.32
CA ASP A 10 27.68 -0.19 3.57
C ASP A 10 26.38 0.41 4.12
N GLN A 11 26.01 1.63 3.70
CA GLN A 11 24.82 2.35 4.14
C GLN A 11 23.76 2.52 3.03
N LEU A 12 24.07 2.15 1.79
CA LEU A 12 23.20 2.33 0.65
C LEU A 12 23.19 1.09 -0.24
N GLU A 13 22.06 0.44 -0.30
CA GLU A 13 21.78 -0.68 -1.22
C GLU A 13 20.81 -0.21 -2.32
N CYS A 14 21.08 -0.57 -3.57
CA CYS A 14 20.18 -0.33 -4.70
C CYS A 14 19.59 -1.66 -5.15
N ASN A 15 18.36 -1.96 -4.77
CA ASN A 15 17.66 -3.12 -5.28
C ASN A 15 17.26 -2.91 -6.75
N GLN A 16 17.61 -3.84 -7.62
CA GLN A 16 17.27 -3.86 -9.04
C GLN A 16 16.41 -5.07 -9.41
N ASP A 17 16.04 -5.89 -8.44
CA ASP A 17 15.19 -7.05 -8.65
C ASP A 17 13.72 -6.62 -8.87
N ASN A 18 12.99 -7.45 -9.59
CA ASN A 18 11.54 -7.24 -9.79
C ASN A 18 10.73 -7.62 -8.55
N ASP A 19 11.33 -8.38 -7.61
CA ASP A 19 10.70 -8.79 -6.35
C ASP A 19 11.17 -7.86 -5.22
N ASN A 20 10.24 -7.06 -4.71
CA ASN A 20 10.49 -6.15 -3.60
C ASN A 20 10.17 -6.76 -2.23
N PHE A 21 9.57 -7.94 -2.15
CA PHE A 21 9.06 -8.48 -0.88
C PHE A 21 10.16 -8.67 0.17
N GLU A 22 11.33 -9.15 -0.23
CA GLU A 22 12.45 -9.32 0.72
C GLU A 22 12.98 -7.98 1.25
N VAL A 23 13.02 -6.95 0.43
CA VAL A 23 13.43 -5.60 0.85
C VAL A 23 12.39 -5.00 1.81
N LEU A 24 11.10 -5.09 1.46
CA LEU A 24 10.02 -4.61 2.31
C LEU A 24 9.99 -5.32 3.67
N ARG A 25 10.26 -6.61 3.69
CA ARG A 25 10.31 -7.39 4.92
C ARG A 25 11.41 -6.91 5.87
N ARG A 26 12.58 -6.51 5.34
CA ARG A 26 13.75 -6.05 6.13
C ARG A 26 13.63 -4.58 6.56
N ALA A 27 12.95 -3.75 5.78
CA ALA A 27 12.82 -2.33 6.06
C ALA A 27 11.96 -2.07 7.30
N ASP A 28 12.31 -1.10 8.12
CA ASP A 28 11.54 -0.67 9.29
C ASP A 28 10.53 0.42 8.94
N ILE A 29 10.81 1.21 7.92
CA ILE A 29 9.95 2.27 7.41
C ILE A 29 10.09 2.36 5.88
N LEU A 30 9.03 2.75 5.21
CA LEU A 30 9.02 3.04 3.77
C LEU A 30 8.84 4.54 3.55
N VAL A 31 9.70 5.12 2.73
CA VAL A 31 9.49 6.47 2.18
C VAL A 31 9.13 6.33 0.71
N SER A 32 7.94 6.76 0.32
CA SER A 32 7.42 6.59 -1.04
C SER A 32 6.52 7.76 -1.45
N ASP A 33 6.10 7.78 -2.69
CA ASP A 33 4.99 8.60 -3.17
C ASP A 33 3.63 7.98 -2.76
N PHE A 34 2.56 8.16 -3.54
CA PHE A 34 1.26 7.52 -3.33
C PHE A 34 1.13 6.13 -4.01
N SER A 35 2.23 5.48 -4.35
CA SER A 35 2.27 4.16 -4.98
C SER A 35 1.58 3.09 -4.14
N GLY A 36 0.97 2.11 -4.79
CA GLY A 36 0.31 0.96 -4.15
C GLY A 36 1.20 0.18 -3.18
N ILE A 37 2.52 0.21 -3.36
CA ILE A 37 3.49 -0.44 -2.47
C ILE A 37 3.39 0.03 -1.01
N ILE A 38 2.87 1.26 -0.78
CA ILE A 38 2.60 1.77 0.56
C ILE A 38 1.64 0.84 1.32
N PHE A 39 0.59 0.38 0.65
CA PHE A 39 -0.42 -0.48 1.27
C PHE A 39 0.09 -1.91 1.46
N ASP A 40 0.87 -2.44 0.53
CA ASP A 40 1.57 -3.71 0.72
C ASP A 40 2.47 -3.64 1.96
N PHE A 41 3.26 -2.59 2.09
CA PHE A 41 4.14 -2.39 3.23
C PHE A 41 3.39 -2.20 4.54
N SER A 42 2.41 -1.31 4.57
CA SER A 42 1.68 -0.97 5.80
C SER A 42 0.72 -2.05 6.24
N LEU A 43 -0.02 -2.66 5.31
CA LEU A 43 -1.08 -3.59 5.68
C LEU A 43 -0.59 -5.02 5.83
N VAL A 44 0.39 -5.46 5.00
CA VAL A 44 0.94 -6.82 5.08
C VAL A 44 2.01 -6.93 6.16
N TYR A 45 2.97 -6.00 6.18
CA TYR A 45 4.10 -6.05 7.12
C TYR A 45 3.86 -5.28 8.42
N ASP A 46 2.75 -4.57 8.55
CA ASP A 46 2.37 -3.76 9.73
C ASP A 46 3.40 -2.70 10.10
N LYS A 47 3.94 -2.02 9.10
CA LYS A 47 5.00 -1.03 9.29
C LYS A 47 4.58 0.36 8.82
N PRO A 48 5.09 1.44 9.48
CA PRO A 48 4.70 2.79 9.13
C PRO A 48 5.34 3.28 7.84
N VAL A 49 4.74 4.31 7.25
CA VAL A 49 5.24 4.94 6.02
C VAL A 49 5.42 6.43 6.18
N ILE A 50 6.29 6.99 5.35
CA ILE A 50 6.34 8.42 5.06
C ILE A 50 6.00 8.57 3.58
N TYR A 51 4.97 9.35 3.27
CA TYR A 51 4.50 9.52 1.90
C TYR A 51 4.74 10.94 1.41
N ALA A 52 5.27 11.06 0.19
CA ALA A 52 5.53 12.37 -0.41
C ALA A 52 4.23 13.08 -0.77
N ASP A 53 4.20 14.39 -0.52
CA ASP A 53 3.10 15.27 -0.94
C ASP A 53 3.23 15.56 -2.42
N THR A 54 2.70 14.66 -3.24
CA THR A 54 2.65 14.81 -4.68
C THR A 54 1.22 15.08 -5.12
N GLU A 55 1.04 15.99 -6.06
CA GLU A 55 -0.27 16.22 -6.67
C GLU A 55 -0.67 15.00 -7.51
N PHE A 56 -1.83 14.44 -7.20
CA PHE A 56 -2.39 13.33 -7.96
C PHE A 56 -3.32 13.86 -9.04
N ASP A 57 -2.97 13.62 -10.30
CA ASP A 57 -3.82 13.98 -11.44
C ASP A 57 -4.89 12.89 -11.65
N ASN A 58 -6.14 13.25 -11.39
CA ASN A 58 -7.30 12.37 -11.59
C ASN A 58 -7.78 12.33 -13.05
N SER A 59 -7.33 13.24 -13.90
CA SER A 59 -7.87 13.42 -15.25
C SER A 59 -7.72 12.20 -16.17
N PRO A 60 -6.66 11.35 -16.05
CA PRO A 60 -6.54 10.14 -16.85
C PRO A 60 -7.44 8.98 -16.40
N TYR A 61 -8.06 9.07 -15.22
CA TYR A 61 -8.85 8.00 -14.64
C TYR A 61 -10.35 8.25 -14.86
N ASP A 62 -11.08 7.20 -15.21
CA ASP A 62 -12.53 7.26 -15.45
C ASP A 62 -13.33 7.33 -14.14
N ALA A 63 -12.84 8.13 -13.20
CA ALA A 63 -13.43 8.32 -11.87
C ALA A 63 -13.42 9.81 -11.44
N TRP A 64 -13.10 10.71 -12.36
CA TRP A 64 -13.05 12.17 -12.12
C TRP A 64 -14.40 12.77 -11.67
N TRP A 65 -15.49 12.07 -11.92
CA TRP A 65 -16.85 12.44 -11.57
C TRP A 65 -17.27 12.00 -10.15
N LEU A 66 -16.40 11.26 -9.42
CA LEU A 66 -16.69 10.87 -8.04
C LEU A 66 -16.45 12.06 -7.11
N ASP A 67 -17.47 12.45 -6.37
CA ASP A 67 -17.41 13.53 -5.38
C ASP A 67 -16.76 13.07 -4.04
N THR A 68 -16.46 11.78 -3.90
CA THR A 68 -15.85 11.23 -2.70
C THR A 68 -14.33 11.07 -2.86
N PRO A 69 -13.55 11.43 -1.85
CA PRO A 69 -12.11 11.17 -1.86
C PRO A 69 -11.82 9.68 -2.02
N TYR A 70 -10.79 9.35 -2.78
CA TYR A 70 -10.32 7.96 -2.83
C TYR A 70 -9.89 7.49 -1.45
N TRP A 71 -10.30 6.28 -1.08
CA TRP A 71 -9.94 5.67 0.21
C TRP A 71 -8.42 5.72 0.46
N THR A 72 -7.60 5.48 -0.55
CA THR A 72 -6.15 5.54 -0.47
C THR A 72 -5.65 6.84 0.16
N PHE A 73 -6.17 7.98 -0.27
CA PHE A 73 -5.75 9.29 0.26
C PHE A 73 -6.31 9.57 1.65
N THR A 74 -7.44 8.97 2.03
CA THR A 74 -7.97 9.08 3.39
C THR A 74 -7.26 8.16 4.37
N ALA A 75 -6.68 7.05 3.90
CA ALA A 75 -5.90 6.11 4.71
C ALA A 75 -4.48 6.61 5.01
N LEU A 76 -3.82 7.28 4.07
CA LEU A 76 -2.42 7.72 4.20
C LEU A 76 -2.11 8.46 5.50
N PRO A 77 -2.87 9.49 5.94
CA PRO A 77 -2.58 10.22 7.19
C PRO A 77 -2.72 9.37 8.45
N ARG A 78 -3.45 8.26 8.36
CA ARG A 78 -3.66 7.32 9.49
C ARG A 78 -2.51 6.33 9.64
N ILE A 79 -1.84 5.99 8.54
CA ILE A 79 -0.80 4.95 8.49
C ILE A 79 0.63 5.51 8.48
N GLY A 80 0.79 6.83 8.31
CA GLY A 80 2.09 7.47 8.22
C GLY A 80 2.05 8.98 8.18
N GLN A 81 3.20 9.59 7.93
CA GLN A 81 3.37 11.03 7.83
C GLN A 81 3.58 11.53 6.41
N LYS A 82 3.13 12.75 6.17
CA LYS A 82 3.27 13.45 4.91
C LYS A 82 4.60 14.20 4.84
N LEU A 83 5.41 13.86 3.83
CA LEU A 83 6.67 14.54 3.54
C LEU A 83 6.44 15.62 2.49
N THR A 84 6.88 16.83 2.79
CA THR A 84 6.84 18.00 1.91
C THR A 84 8.24 18.60 1.76
N MET A 85 8.42 19.53 0.86
CA MET A 85 9.69 20.28 0.77
C MET A 85 9.98 21.09 2.02
N ASP A 86 8.93 21.57 2.73
CA ASP A 86 9.07 22.41 3.90
C ASP A 86 9.47 21.65 5.17
N ASN A 87 9.23 20.33 5.22
CA ASN A 87 9.57 19.50 6.38
C ASN A 87 10.65 18.44 6.11
N LEU A 88 11.32 18.53 4.96
CA LEU A 88 12.36 17.57 4.56
C LEU A 88 13.51 17.49 5.57
N ASP A 89 13.89 18.61 6.17
CA ASP A 89 14.96 18.67 7.17
C ASP A 89 14.59 17.93 8.47
N SER A 90 13.31 17.70 8.72
CA SER A 90 12.78 16.97 9.88
C SER A 90 12.52 15.48 9.59
N LEU A 91 13.05 14.95 8.48
CA LEU A 91 12.78 13.55 8.09
C LEU A 91 13.17 12.53 9.17
N ARG A 92 14.25 12.78 9.92
CA ARG A 92 14.69 11.89 10.99
C ARG A 92 13.68 11.83 12.14
N GLU A 93 13.21 12.98 12.58
CA GLU A 93 12.22 13.11 13.63
C GLU A 93 10.89 12.47 13.20
N MET A 94 10.52 12.64 11.94
CA MET A 94 9.34 12.00 11.35
C MET A 94 9.44 10.46 11.35
N ILE A 95 10.62 9.92 11.04
CA ILE A 95 10.89 8.47 11.09
C ILE A 95 10.69 7.96 12.51
N ASP A 96 11.34 8.61 13.48
CA ASP A 96 11.26 8.21 14.89
C ASP A 96 9.81 8.29 15.43
N GLU A 97 9.07 9.33 15.09
CA GLU A 97 7.66 9.47 15.45
C GLU A 97 6.79 8.39 14.79
N CYS A 98 6.96 8.14 13.50
CA CYS A 98 6.18 7.13 12.78
C CYS A 98 6.35 5.72 13.36
N ILE A 99 7.55 5.40 13.86
CA ILE A 99 7.86 4.11 14.48
C ILE A 99 7.29 4.02 15.90
N GLN A 100 7.35 5.10 16.66
CA GLN A 100 7.07 5.09 18.10
C GLN A 100 5.62 5.46 18.46
N ASP A 101 4.95 6.30 17.66
CA ASP A 101 3.60 6.76 17.97
C ASP A 101 2.56 5.66 17.68
N PRO A 102 1.84 5.18 18.70
CA PRO A 102 0.84 4.13 18.56
C PRO A 102 -0.34 4.51 17.65
N LYS A 103 -0.54 5.80 17.34
CA LYS A 103 -1.60 6.25 16.43
C LYS A 103 -1.47 5.63 15.05
N TYR A 104 -0.24 5.46 14.55
CA TYR A 104 -0.01 4.87 13.23
C TYR A 104 -0.25 3.37 13.21
N ALA A 105 0.09 2.66 14.30
CA ALA A 105 -0.24 1.24 14.46
C ALA A 105 -1.77 1.03 14.46
N LYS A 106 -2.49 1.86 15.22
CA LYS A 106 -3.95 1.87 15.25
C LYS A 106 -4.54 2.17 13.86
N GLY A 107 -4.02 3.18 13.17
CA GLY A 107 -4.47 3.54 11.83
C GLY A 107 -4.28 2.41 10.82
N ARG A 108 -3.15 1.67 10.89
CA ARG A 108 -2.93 0.49 10.04
C ARG A 108 -3.89 -0.66 10.36
N GLN A 109 -4.22 -0.86 11.65
CA GLN A 109 -5.24 -1.83 12.03
C GLN A 109 -6.61 -1.47 11.47
N GLU A 110 -7.05 -0.23 11.64
CA GLU A 110 -8.32 0.26 11.09
C GLU A 110 -8.38 0.11 9.57
N ALA A 111 -7.31 0.49 8.86
CA ALA A 111 -7.22 0.35 7.41
C ALA A 111 -7.33 -1.12 6.95
N ARG A 112 -6.75 -2.07 7.70
CA ARG A 112 -6.92 -3.52 7.42
C ARG A 112 -8.36 -3.99 7.64
N GLU A 113 -9.00 -3.55 8.70
CA GLU A 113 -10.40 -3.89 9.00
C GLU A 113 -11.36 -3.35 7.94
N GLU A 114 -11.06 -2.17 7.37
CA GLU A 114 -11.83 -1.58 6.28
C GLU A 114 -11.67 -2.31 4.94
N THR A 115 -10.52 -2.95 4.69
CA THR A 115 -10.15 -3.49 3.38
C THR A 115 -10.11 -5.01 3.30
N TRP A 116 -9.94 -5.71 4.43
CA TRP A 116 -9.76 -7.16 4.47
C TRP A 116 -10.95 -7.87 5.13
N GLU A 117 -11.93 -8.23 4.32
CA GLU A 117 -13.14 -8.90 4.82
C GLU A 117 -12.87 -10.37 5.19
N TYR A 118 -12.12 -11.09 4.34
CA TYR A 118 -11.87 -12.53 4.49
C TYR A 118 -10.37 -12.84 4.53
N LYS A 119 -9.71 -12.39 5.59
CA LYS A 119 -8.25 -12.54 5.74
C LYS A 119 -7.83 -14.01 5.71
N GLY A 120 -6.98 -14.37 4.73
CA GLY A 120 -6.47 -15.73 4.54
C GLY A 120 -7.41 -16.68 3.82
N GLU A 121 -8.68 -16.30 3.58
CA GLU A 121 -9.69 -17.14 2.92
C GLU A 121 -10.03 -16.71 1.49
N GLY A 122 -9.50 -15.58 1.02
CA GLY A 122 -9.92 -14.96 -0.24
C GLY A 122 -9.84 -15.91 -1.43
N THR A 123 -8.73 -16.62 -1.60
CA THR A 123 -8.56 -17.60 -2.70
C THR A 123 -9.57 -18.74 -2.62
N LYS A 124 -9.77 -19.31 -1.43
CA LYS A 124 -10.72 -20.41 -1.22
C LYS A 124 -12.14 -19.96 -1.60
N ARG A 125 -12.58 -18.82 -1.08
CA ARG A 125 -13.91 -18.27 -1.36
C ARG A 125 -14.11 -17.93 -2.83
N ALA A 126 -13.08 -17.37 -3.50
CA ALA A 126 -13.14 -17.10 -4.92
C ALA A 126 -13.31 -18.38 -5.75
N VAL A 127 -12.56 -19.44 -5.43
CA VAL A 127 -12.69 -20.75 -6.09
C VAL A 127 -14.07 -21.34 -5.86
N GLU A 128 -14.57 -21.38 -4.62
CA GLU A 128 -15.90 -21.88 -4.28
C GLU A 128 -16.99 -21.14 -5.05
N TYR A 129 -16.91 -19.81 -5.12
CA TYR A 129 -17.86 -19.00 -5.89
C TYR A 129 -17.82 -19.29 -7.39
N LEU A 130 -16.63 -19.41 -7.97
CA LEU A 130 -16.47 -19.70 -9.40
C LEU A 130 -17.00 -21.10 -9.77
N LEU A 131 -16.77 -22.10 -8.92
CA LEU A 131 -17.29 -23.45 -9.12
C LEU A 131 -18.82 -23.48 -9.04
N ASP A 132 -19.42 -22.84 -8.05
CA ASP A 132 -20.89 -22.72 -7.92
C ASP A 132 -21.50 -22.07 -9.18
N LYS A 133 -20.90 -20.98 -9.66
CA LYS A 133 -21.37 -20.32 -10.89
C LYS A 133 -21.19 -21.18 -12.14
N TYR A 134 -20.09 -21.91 -12.24
CA TYR A 134 -19.86 -22.82 -13.35
C TYR A 134 -20.90 -23.95 -13.40
N GLU A 135 -21.18 -24.61 -12.26
CA GLU A 135 -22.19 -25.65 -12.16
C GLU A 135 -23.59 -25.12 -12.51
N THR A 136 -23.95 -23.94 -12.02
CA THR A 136 -25.23 -23.29 -12.33
C THR A 136 -25.37 -23.02 -13.84
N LEU A 137 -24.34 -22.55 -14.50
CA LEU A 137 -24.35 -22.23 -15.94
C LEU A 137 -24.42 -23.48 -16.79
N THR A 138 -23.74 -24.56 -16.40
CA THR A 138 -23.75 -25.83 -17.15
C THR A 138 -25.12 -26.51 -17.07
N GLN A 139 -25.80 -26.50 -15.91
CA GLN A 139 -27.16 -27.05 -15.77
C GLN A 139 -28.18 -26.33 -16.67
N VAL A 140 -28.11 -24.99 -16.75
CA VAL A 140 -29.00 -24.20 -17.63
C VAL A 140 -28.77 -24.48 -19.10
N THR A 141 -27.58 -24.98 -19.51
CA THR A 141 -27.25 -25.29 -20.91
C THR A 141 -27.71 -26.68 -21.31
N GLU A 142 -27.82 -27.63 -20.37
CA GLU A 142 -28.30 -29.01 -20.62
C GLU A 142 -29.84 -29.10 -20.67
N GLU A 143 -30.56 -28.12 -20.15
CA GLU A 143 -32.04 -28.07 -20.16
C GLU A 143 -32.63 -27.42 -21.44
N LYS A 144 -31.81 -27.01 -22.40
CA LYS A 144 -32.20 -26.43 -23.70
C LYS A 144 -31.91 -27.35 -24.85
#